data_f4342ce040a97827b6e622e999d6a4be
#
_entry.id   f4342ce040a97827b6e622e999d6a4be
#
_cell.length_a   1.000
_cell.length_b   1.000
_cell.length_c   1.000
_cell.angle_alpha   90.00
_cell.angle_beta   90.00
_cell.angle_gamma   90.00
#
_symmetry.space_group_name_H-M   'P 1'
#
loop_
_entity.id
_entity.type
_entity.pdbx_description
1 polymer ?
#
loop_
_entity_poly.entity_id
_entity_poly.type
_entity_poly.pdbx_seq_one_letter_code
_entity_poly.pdbx_strand_id
1 'polypeptide(L)'
;EVSLTARPFFEKRGYIVEEEQKRKANQLSLTNFWMAKGITKVKPYNGRIPACGVFCGGCPTYTREKRPCKGAELNSSRCEKCKTFHLCCLEKEITHCFQCSSFPCTKFKGFTKRWLKYGQNFIENQKLLSEIGEVAFLEYYNKKVTD
;
A
#
# COMPACT_ATOMS: atom_id res chain seq x y z
N GLU A 1 -0.55 -0.40 17.94
CA GLU A 1 -0.69 -1.24 19.15
C GLU A 1 -2.12 -1.15 19.68
N VAL A 2 -2.64 -2.26 20.19
CA VAL A 2 -4.02 -2.40 20.66
C VAL A 2 -4.00 -3.03 22.05
N SER A 3 -4.75 -2.44 23.00
CA SER A 3 -4.89 -3.01 24.34
C SER A 3 -5.73 -4.29 24.35
N LEU A 4 -5.61 -5.08 25.41
CA LEU A 4 -6.42 -6.29 25.62
C LEU A 4 -7.93 -6.00 25.49
N THR A 5 -8.39 -4.90 26.06
CA THR A 5 -9.80 -4.48 26.05
C THR A 5 -10.29 -4.08 24.64
N ALA A 6 -9.42 -3.46 23.84
CA ALA A 6 -9.77 -3.00 22.50
C ALA A 6 -9.63 -4.09 21.40
N ARG A 7 -8.90 -5.17 21.70
CA ARG A 7 -8.64 -6.28 20.76
C ARG A 7 -9.93 -6.82 20.11
N PRO A 8 -11.03 -7.17 20.80
CA PRO A 8 -12.23 -7.71 20.17
C PRO A 8 -12.88 -6.75 19.17
N PHE A 9 -12.78 -5.44 19.42
CA PHE A 9 -13.28 -4.42 18.50
C PHE A 9 -12.50 -4.42 17.16
N PHE A 10 -11.19 -4.58 17.21
CA PHE A 10 -10.35 -4.63 16.01
C PHE A 10 -10.49 -5.96 15.28
N GLU A 11 -10.59 -7.10 15.98
CA GLU A 11 -10.83 -8.41 15.38
C GLU A 11 -12.15 -8.44 14.58
N LYS A 12 -13.25 -7.89 15.13
CA LYS A 12 -14.53 -7.74 14.41
C LYS A 12 -14.43 -6.89 13.12
N ARG A 13 -13.37 -6.09 12.98
CA ARG A 13 -13.09 -5.28 11.79
C ARG A 13 -12.06 -5.89 10.86
N GLY A 14 -11.71 -7.15 11.09
CA GLY A 14 -10.80 -7.92 10.25
C GLY A 14 -9.33 -7.63 10.49
N TYR A 15 -8.97 -7.11 11.68
CA TYR A 15 -7.58 -7.07 12.10
C TYR A 15 -7.20 -8.40 12.73
N ILE A 16 -6.01 -8.87 12.44
CA ILE A 16 -5.41 -10.07 13.03
C ILE A 16 -4.30 -9.68 13.98
N VAL A 17 -4.12 -10.46 15.04
CA VAL A 17 -2.98 -10.29 15.96
C VAL A 17 -1.74 -10.84 15.26
N GLU A 18 -0.72 -9.99 15.09
CA GLU A 18 0.60 -10.40 14.58
C GLU A 18 1.55 -10.73 15.71
N GLU A 19 1.48 -9.97 16.81
CA GLU A 19 2.37 -10.12 17.95
C GLU A 19 1.68 -9.70 19.25
N GLU A 20 1.89 -10.47 20.32
CA GLU A 20 1.54 -10.11 21.69
C GLU A 20 2.75 -9.50 22.38
N GLN A 21 2.60 -8.31 22.94
CA GLN A 21 3.67 -7.61 23.64
C GLN A 21 3.30 -7.41 25.12
N LYS A 22 4.22 -7.72 25.99
CA LYS A 22 4.10 -7.43 27.44
C LYS A 22 5.00 -6.25 27.79
N ARG A 23 4.40 -5.16 28.21
CA ARG A 23 5.12 -3.96 28.68
C ARG A 23 4.91 -3.76 30.17
N LYS A 24 5.99 -3.45 30.89
CA LYS A 24 5.91 -3.04 32.29
C LYS A 24 5.73 -1.51 32.33
N ALA A 25 4.66 -1.06 32.96
CA ALA A 25 4.44 0.34 33.27
C ALA A 25 4.28 0.46 34.80
N ASN A 26 5.25 1.07 35.47
CA ASN A 26 5.40 1.06 36.91
C ASN A 26 5.46 -0.37 37.48
N GLN A 27 4.58 -0.76 38.36
CA GLN A 27 4.52 -2.12 38.92
C GLN A 27 3.50 -3.03 38.21
N LEU A 28 2.86 -2.54 37.15
CA LEU A 28 1.83 -3.25 36.39
C LEU A 28 2.38 -3.81 35.09
N SER A 29 2.02 -5.05 34.79
CA SER A 29 2.28 -5.66 33.49
C SER A 29 1.07 -5.43 32.56
N LEU A 30 1.28 -4.72 31.45
CA LEU A 30 0.26 -4.44 30.44
C LEU A 30 0.49 -5.34 29.24
N THR A 31 -0.56 -6.02 28.80
CA THR A 31 -0.54 -6.80 27.55
C THR A 31 -1.14 -5.96 26.43
N ASN A 32 -0.35 -5.71 25.40
CA ASN A 32 -0.76 -5.05 24.16
C ASN A 32 -0.55 -5.99 22.97
N PHE A 33 -1.23 -5.71 21.88
CA PHE A 33 -1.16 -6.49 20.66
C PHE A 33 -0.76 -5.61 19.50
N TRP A 34 0.20 -6.04 18.73
CA TRP A 34 0.38 -5.57 17.36
C TRP A 34 -0.69 -6.23 16.52
N MET A 35 -1.55 -5.43 15.95
CA MET A 35 -2.60 -5.94 15.07
C MET A 35 -2.48 -5.31 13.69
N ALA A 36 -2.52 -6.13 12.67
CA ALA A 36 -2.59 -5.69 11.28
C ALA A 36 -3.92 -6.09 10.66
N LYS A 37 -4.39 -5.28 9.72
CA LYS A 37 -5.49 -5.65 8.86
C LYS A 37 -4.90 -6.04 7.52
N GLY A 38 -4.98 -7.33 7.20
CA GLY A 38 -4.60 -7.82 5.88
C GLY A 38 -5.35 -7.08 4.78
N ILE A 39 -4.75 -6.99 3.60
CA ILE A 39 -5.45 -6.50 2.40
C ILE A 39 -6.55 -7.51 2.12
N THR A 40 -7.77 -7.22 2.52
CA THR A 40 -8.90 -8.15 2.57
C THR A 40 -9.31 -8.71 1.21
N LYS A 41 -8.84 -8.13 0.12
CA LYS A 41 -9.03 -8.66 -1.24
C LYS A 41 -7.84 -8.24 -2.07
N VAL A 42 -6.94 -9.16 -2.30
CA VAL A 42 -5.84 -8.99 -3.24
C VAL A 42 -6.12 -9.85 -4.47
N LYS A 43 -5.86 -9.35 -5.65
CA LYS A 43 -6.00 -10.07 -6.92
C LYS A 43 -4.66 -10.01 -7.67
N PRO A 44 -4.29 -11.03 -8.43
CA PRO A 44 -3.13 -10.94 -9.31
C PRO A 44 -3.24 -9.74 -10.26
N TYR A 45 -2.11 -9.10 -10.51
CA TYR A 45 -2.02 -7.98 -11.44
C TYR A 45 -0.68 -7.98 -12.16
N ASN A 46 -0.71 -7.98 -13.50
CA ASN A 46 0.48 -8.06 -14.35
C ASN A 46 0.57 -6.89 -15.36
N GLY A 47 -0.20 -5.83 -15.13
CA GLY A 47 -0.14 -4.66 -16.01
C GLY A 47 0.85 -3.60 -15.51
N ARG A 48 0.91 -2.49 -16.19
CA ARG A 48 1.80 -1.36 -15.92
C ARG A 48 1.68 -0.85 -14.47
N ILE A 49 2.81 -0.54 -13.86
CA ILE A 49 2.85 0.11 -12.55
C ILE A 49 2.74 1.63 -12.77
N PRO A 50 1.80 2.31 -12.11
CA PRO A 50 1.67 3.76 -12.24
C PRO A 50 2.79 4.51 -11.54
N ALA A 51 3.04 5.76 -11.93
CA ALA A 51 4.10 6.62 -11.39
C ALA A 51 4.16 6.69 -9.85
N CYS A 52 3.03 6.54 -9.16
CA CYS A 52 2.96 6.50 -7.70
C CYS A 52 3.37 5.15 -7.07
N GLY A 53 3.61 4.11 -7.85
CA GLY A 53 4.05 2.81 -7.34
C GLY A 53 2.95 1.99 -6.65
N VAL A 54 1.66 2.26 -6.93
CA VAL A 54 0.59 1.41 -6.38
C VAL A 54 0.62 0.04 -7.04
N PHE A 55 0.58 -1.03 -6.24
CA PHE A 55 0.24 -2.35 -6.74
C PHE A 55 -1.27 -2.44 -6.93
N CYS A 56 -1.72 -2.45 -8.17
CA CYS A 56 -3.15 -2.45 -8.49
C CYS A 56 -3.88 -3.65 -7.90
N GLY A 57 -3.25 -4.82 -7.83
CA GLY A 57 -3.83 -6.02 -7.24
C GLY A 57 -4.26 -5.86 -5.78
N GLY A 58 -3.63 -4.96 -5.02
CA GLY A 58 -4.01 -4.59 -3.66
C GLY A 58 -4.81 -3.28 -3.57
N CYS A 59 -5.25 -2.71 -4.69
CA CYS A 59 -6.02 -1.47 -4.69
C CYS A 59 -7.52 -1.74 -4.45
N PRO A 60 -8.15 -1.12 -3.43
CA PRO A 60 -9.57 -1.35 -3.16
C PRO A 60 -10.50 -1.06 -4.34
N THR A 61 -10.11 -0.15 -5.23
CA THR A 61 -10.89 0.18 -6.43
C THR A 61 -10.75 -0.88 -7.52
N TYR A 62 -9.61 -1.55 -7.59
CA TYR A 62 -9.36 -2.65 -8.52
C TYR A 62 -10.00 -3.95 -8.05
N THR A 63 -9.91 -4.22 -6.74
CA THR A 63 -10.37 -5.48 -6.14
C THR A 63 -11.85 -5.55 -5.83
N ARG A 64 -12.56 -4.41 -5.83
CA ARG A 64 -14.02 -4.36 -5.58
C ARG A 64 -14.81 -5.16 -6.60
N GLU A 65 -15.99 -5.64 -6.19
CA GLU A 65 -16.86 -6.47 -7.04
C GLU A 65 -17.65 -5.66 -8.08
N LYS A 66 -18.22 -4.54 -7.64
CA LYS A 66 -19.04 -3.70 -8.54
C LYS A 66 -18.19 -2.64 -9.22
N ARG A 67 -18.22 -2.61 -10.55
CA ARG A 67 -17.49 -1.66 -11.40
C ARG A 67 -16.00 -1.53 -11.01
N PRO A 68 -15.23 -2.63 -11.02
CA PRO A 68 -13.81 -2.59 -10.66
C PRO A 68 -13.02 -1.67 -11.60
N CYS A 69 -11.95 -1.07 -11.08
CA CYS A 69 -10.95 -0.40 -11.91
C CYS A 69 -10.26 -1.44 -12.79
N LYS A 70 -9.96 -1.11 -14.04
CA LYS A 70 -9.28 -1.99 -14.99
C LYS A 70 -7.75 -2.08 -14.77
N GLY A 71 -7.22 -1.43 -13.72
CA GLY A 71 -5.78 -1.35 -13.47
C GLY A 71 -5.12 -0.18 -14.19
N ALA A 72 -3.86 0.10 -13.89
CA ALA A 72 -3.13 1.22 -14.47
C ALA A 72 -2.88 1.07 -15.97
N GLU A 73 -2.78 -0.17 -16.46
CA GLU A 73 -2.60 -0.50 -17.87
C GLU A 73 -3.78 -0.02 -18.73
N LEU A 74 -5.00 -0.31 -18.29
CA LEU A 74 -6.22 -0.10 -19.08
C LEU A 74 -7.05 1.11 -18.61
N ASN A 75 -6.59 1.85 -17.60
CA ASN A 75 -7.33 2.97 -17.04
C ASN A 75 -6.70 4.32 -17.38
N SER A 76 -6.77 4.69 -18.65
CA SER A 76 -6.32 5.98 -19.13
C SER A 76 -7.01 7.17 -18.46
N SER A 77 -8.28 7.02 -18.07
CA SER A 77 -9.03 8.12 -17.46
C SER A 77 -8.61 8.48 -16.04
N ARG A 78 -8.00 7.57 -15.30
CA ARG A 78 -7.59 7.81 -13.91
C ARG A 78 -6.09 7.93 -13.73
N CYS A 79 -5.33 6.98 -14.26
CA CYS A 79 -3.88 6.96 -14.05
C CYS A 79 -3.15 7.93 -14.98
N GLU A 80 -3.48 7.98 -16.26
CA GLU A 80 -2.85 8.89 -17.22
C GLU A 80 -3.23 10.36 -17.01
N LYS A 81 -4.44 10.63 -16.49
CA LYS A 81 -4.88 11.98 -16.13
C LYS A 81 -4.55 12.39 -14.70
N CYS A 82 -3.78 11.57 -13.98
CA CYS A 82 -3.37 11.87 -12.61
C CYS A 82 -2.39 13.06 -12.57
N LYS A 83 -2.91 14.25 -12.30
CA LYS A 83 -2.12 15.50 -12.20
C LYS A 83 -1.06 15.44 -11.09
N THR A 84 -1.31 14.67 -10.03
CA THR A 84 -0.44 14.66 -8.85
C THR A 84 0.85 13.90 -9.07
N PHE A 85 0.81 12.77 -9.79
CA PHE A 85 1.97 11.87 -9.94
C PHE A 85 2.31 11.62 -11.40
N HIS A 86 1.35 11.17 -12.21
CA HIS A 86 1.64 10.82 -13.60
C HIS A 86 2.09 12.05 -14.41
N LEU A 87 1.27 13.10 -14.45
CA LEU A 87 1.62 14.32 -15.19
C LEU A 87 2.85 15.01 -14.60
N CYS A 88 3.01 15.01 -13.27
CA CYS A 88 4.21 15.53 -12.62
C CYS A 88 5.48 14.74 -13.01
N CYS A 89 5.39 13.44 -13.21
CA CYS A 89 6.49 12.63 -13.70
C CYS A 89 6.78 12.92 -15.19
N LEU A 90 5.73 13.04 -16.00
CA LEU A 90 5.88 13.41 -17.43
C LEU A 90 6.57 14.78 -17.61
N GLU A 91 6.16 15.79 -16.85
CA GLU A 91 6.80 17.12 -16.85
C GLU A 91 8.29 17.08 -16.48
N LYS A 92 8.70 16.05 -15.77
CA LYS A 92 10.10 15.85 -15.33
C LYS A 92 10.85 14.81 -16.14
N GLU A 93 10.22 14.29 -17.21
CA GLU A 93 10.78 13.25 -18.09
C GLU A 93 11.22 11.98 -17.32
N ILE A 94 10.46 11.62 -16.27
CA ILE A 94 10.65 10.42 -15.45
C ILE A 94 9.41 9.54 -15.46
N THR A 95 9.55 8.24 -15.18
CA THR A 95 8.45 7.27 -15.18
C THR A 95 7.84 7.08 -13.81
N HIS A 96 8.66 7.09 -12.76
CA HIS A 96 8.26 6.85 -11.39
C HIS A 96 8.75 7.94 -10.43
N CYS A 97 7.98 8.14 -9.35
CA CYS A 97 8.29 9.19 -8.37
C CYS A 97 9.65 9.02 -7.67
N PHE A 98 10.17 7.78 -7.54
CA PHE A 98 11.49 7.55 -6.92
C PHE A 98 12.64 8.17 -7.72
N GLN A 99 12.47 8.39 -9.01
CA GLN A 99 13.48 9.02 -9.88
C GLN A 99 13.57 10.53 -9.67
N CYS A 100 12.59 11.13 -8.96
CA CYS A 100 12.59 12.56 -8.69
C CYS A 100 13.56 12.93 -7.58
N SER A 101 14.40 13.94 -7.77
CA SER A 101 15.32 14.46 -6.76
C SER A 101 14.63 14.93 -5.47
N SER A 102 13.35 15.30 -5.55
CA SER A 102 12.55 15.74 -4.39
C SER A 102 11.77 14.59 -3.74
N PHE A 103 12.02 13.33 -4.12
CA PHE A 103 11.30 12.19 -3.52
C PHE A 103 11.84 11.84 -2.12
N PRO A 104 10.99 11.54 -1.13
CA PRO A 104 9.53 11.68 -1.13
C PRO A 104 9.07 13.11 -0.81
N CYS A 105 8.41 13.77 -1.77
CA CYS A 105 7.88 15.13 -1.59
C CYS A 105 6.68 15.15 -0.63
N THR A 106 6.28 16.37 -0.18
CA THR A 106 5.16 16.54 0.76
C THR A 106 3.85 15.94 0.25
N LYS A 107 3.54 16.09 -1.06
CA LYS A 107 2.34 15.49 -1.67
C LYS A 107 2.37 13.97 -1.58
N PHE A 108 3.55 13.37 -1.83
CA PHE A 108 3.74 11.92 -1.78
C PHE A 108 3.61 11.37 -0.35
N LYS A 109 4.23 12.02 0.63
CA LYS A 109 4.12 11.65 2.05
C LYS A 109 2.66 11.66 2.52
N GLY A 110 1.90 12.71 2.19
CA GLY A 110 0.48 12.80 2.53
C GLY A 110 -0.38 11.74 1.82
N PHE A 111 -0.04 11.40 0.58
CA PHE A 111 -0.72 10.34 -0.17
C PHE A 111 -0.46 8.97 0.45
N THR A 112 0.78 8.61 0.69
CA THR A 112 1.18 7.35 1.33
C THR A 112 0.46 7.15 2.66
N LYS A 113 0.45 8.17 3.53
CA LYS A 113 -0.20 8.11 4.84
C LYS A 113 -1.69 7.71 4.74
N ARG A 114 -2.40 8.23 3.71
CA ARG A 114 -3.81 7.87 3.48
C ARG A 114 -4.02 6.42 3.01
N TRP A 115 -3.00 5.81 2.41
CA TRP A 115 -3.10 4.48 1.84
C TRP A 115 -2.58 3.36 2.74
N LEU A 116 -1.88 3.68 3.83
CA LEU A 116 -1.45 2.69 4.83
C LEU A 116 -2.64 1.84 5.35
N LYS A 117 -3.81 2.44 5.49
CA LYS A 117 -5.03 1.72 5.89
C LYS A 117 -5.48 0.62 4.91
N TYR A 118 -4.95 0.61 3.70
CA TYR A 118 -5.19 -0.41 2.69
C TYR A 118 -4.00 -1.38 2.55
N GLY A 119 -3.04 -1.31 3.48
CA GLY A 119 -1.87 -2.18 3.50
C GLY A 119 -0.81 -1.84 2.46
N GLN A 120 -0.85 -0.65 1.85
CA GLN A 120 0.18 -0.22 0.90
C GLN A 120 0.95 0.99 1.42
N ASN A 121 2.26 0.82 1.57
CA ASN A 121 3.21 1.89 1.83
C ASN A 121 3.92 2.26 0.53
N PHE A 122 3.50 3.35 -0.09
CA PHE A 122 4.04 3.72 -1.40
C PHE A 122 5.49 4.23 -1.36
N ILE A 123 5.98 4.67 -0.22
CA ILE A 123 7.41 5.00 -0.08
C ILE A 123 8.24 3.72 -0.16
N GLU A 124 7.81 2.66 0.52
CA GLU A 124 8.45 1.35 0.43
C GLU A 124 8.28 0.73 -0.96
N ASN A 125 7.11 0.86 -1.57
CA ASN A 125 6.88 0.42 -2.93
C ASN A 125 7.84 1.08 -3.93
N GLN A 126 8.06 2.40 -3.80
CA GLN A 126 8.97 3.14 -4.67
C GLN A 126 10.44 2.72 -4.45
N LYS A 127 10.84 2.46 -3.21
CA LYS A 127 12.16 1.91 -2.90
C LYS A 127 12.35 0.54 -3.54
N LEU A 128 11.38 -0.35 -3.32
CA LEU A 128 11.40 -1.69 -3.91
C LEU A 128 11.47 -1.63 -5.44
N LEU A 129 10.64 -0.79 -6.07
CA LEU A 129 10.70 -0.56 -7.52
C LEU A 129 12.08 -0.10 -8.01
N SER A 130 12.75 0.78 -7.25
CA SER A 130 14.09 1.25 -7.60
C SER A 130 15.16 0.18 -7.47
N GLU A 131 14.96 -0.79 -6.58
CA GLU A 131 15.91 -1.87 -6.29
C GLU A 131 15.77 -3.05 -7.25
N ILE A 132 14.53 -3.50 -7.51
CA ILE A 132 14.27 -4.74 -8.23
C ILE A 132 13.61 -4.56 -9.61
N GLY A 133 13.15 -3.36 -9.95
CA GLY A 133 12.45 -3.08 -11.21
C GLY A 133 10.99 -3.55 -11.23
N GLU A 134 10.26 -3.19 -12.32
CA GLU A 134 8.81 -3.40 -12.41
C GLU A 134 8.42 -4.88 -12.46
N VAL A 135 9.14 -5.70 -13.20
CA VAL A 135 8.83 -7.13 -13.38
C VAL A 135 8.92 -7.85 -12.04
N ALA A 136 10.06 -7.75 -11.38
CA ALA A 136 10.26 -8.40 -10.09
C ALA A 136 9.35 -7.82 -8.99
N PHE A 137 8.99 -6.54 -9.05
CA PHE A 137 8.00 -5.93 -8.17
C PHE A 137 6.61 -6.58 -8.32
N LEU A 138 6.16 -6.82 -9.55
CA LEU A 138 4.89 -7.50 -9.81
C LEU A 138 4.93 -8.95 -9.32
N GLU A 139 6.01 -9.67 -9.59
CA GLU A 139 6.20 -11.04 -9.10
C GLU A 139 6.17 -11.10 -7.56
N TYR A 140 6.88 -10.19 -6.89
CA TYR A 140 6.91 -10.10 -5.42
C TYR A 140 5.51 -9.92 -4.83
N TYR A 141 4.71 -9.02 -5.40
CA TYR A 141 3.36 -8.80 -4.90
C TYR A 141 2.38 -9.91 -5.29
N ASN A 142 2.48 -10.45 -6.51
CA ASN A 142 1.62 -11.53 -6.96
C ASN A 142 1.85 -12.82 -6.17
N LYS A 143 3.10 -13.11 -5.78
CA LYS A 143 3.41 -14.26 -4.90
C LYS A 143 2.72 -14.14 -3.55
N LYS A 144 2.65 -12.95 -2.96
CA LYS A 144 1.92 -12.71 -1.71
C LYS A 144 0.39 -12.79 -1.83
N VAL A 145 -0.16 -12.87 -3.03
CA VAL A 145 -1.60 -13.07 -3.28
C VAL A 145 -1.97 -14.55 -3.23
N THR A 146 -1.01 -15.41 -3.56
CA THR A 146 -1.21 -16.87 -3.69
C THR A 146 -0.86 -17.64 -2.42
N ASP A 147 -0.14 -17.03 -1.50
CA ASP A 147 0.15 -17.55 -0.15
C ASP A 147 -0.91 -17.10 0.86
#